data_81495107b0405aa09c4ad071d2ece5ac
#
_entry.id   81495107b0405aa09c4ad071d2ece5ac
#
_cell.length_a   1.000
_cell.length_b   1.000
_cell.length_c   1.000
_cell.angle_alpha   90.00
_cell.angle_beta   90.00
_cell.angle_gamma   90.00
#
_symmetry.space_group_name_H-M   'P 1'
#
loop_
_entity.id
_entity.type
_entity.pdbx_description
1 polymer ?
#
loop_
_entity_poly.entity_id
_entity_poly.type
_entity_poly.pdbx_seq_one_letter_code
_entity_poly.pdbx_strand_id
1 'polypeptide(L)' 'MSDDFDDFTALQKMEAAEREVKQRMRVYPRLIRQGKMTREQATYQTDIMRAIARDYFQLSVKERLL' A
#
# COMPACT_ATOMS: atom_id res chain seq x y z
N MET A 1 -20.84 -13.14 -10.04
CA MET A 1 -20.96 -12.89 -8.61
C MET A 1 -20.36 -11.54 -8.30
N SER A 2 -21.15 -10.67 -7.78
CA SER A 2 -20.64 -9.36 -7.44
C SER A 2 -20.09 -9.41 -6.03
N ASP A 3 -18.83 -9.19 -5.91
CA ASP A 3 -18.19 -8.99 -4.63
C ASP A 3 -18.27 -7.55 -4.26
N ASP A 4 -18.64 -7.27 -3.02
CA ASP A 4 -18.61 -5.91 -2.50
C ASP A 4 -17.22 -5.30 -2.62
N PHE A 5 -16.19 -6.15 -2.73
CA PHE A 5 -14.79 -5.71 -2.86
C PHE A 5 -14.49 -5.09 -4.22
N ASP A 6 -15.33 -5.33 -5.23
CA ASP A 6 -15.12 -4.79 -6.56
C ASP A 6 -15.75 -3.42 -6.76
N ASP A 7 -16.41 -2.88 -5.72
CA ASP A 7 -17.08 -1.59 -5.81
C ASP A 7 -16.14 -0.40 -5.59
N PHE A 8 -14.86 -0.65 -5.43
CA PHE A 8 -13.89 0.42 -5.18
C PHE A 8 -13.12 0.76 -6.45
N THR A 9 -12.89 2.06 -6.64
CA THR A 9 -12.10 2.52 -7.79
C THR A 9 -10.62 2.25 -7.56
N ALA A 10 -9.86 2.26 -8.66
CA ALA A 10 -8.41 2.15 -8.56
C ALA A 10 -7.82 3.30 -7.73
N LEU A 11 -8.38 4.50 -7.85
CA LEU A 11 -7.93 5.64 -7.05
C LEU A 11 -8.13 5.39 -5.56
N GLN A 12 -9.29 4.88 -5.18
CA GLN A 12 -9.56 4.56 -3.77
C GLN A 12 -8.61 3.50 -3.24
N LYS A 13 -8.32 2.49 -4.04
CA LYS A 13 -7.37 1.44 -3.65
C LYS A 13 -5.96 1.98 -3.53
N MET A 14 -5.55 2.85 -4.46
CA MET A 14 -4.25 3.51 -4.39
C MET A 14 -4.11 4.33 -3.11
N GLU A 15 -5.12 5.13 -2.79
CA GLU A 15 -5.09 5.97 -1.59
C GLU A 15 -5.00 5.12 -0.32
N ALA A 16 -5.72 4.00 -0.29
CA ALA A 16 -5.64 3.09 0.86
C ALA A 16 -4.23 2.50 0.99
N ALA A 17 -3.62 2.09 -0.12
CA ALA A 17 -2.27 1.56 -0.10
C ALA A 17 -1.25 2.62 0.32
N GLU A 18 -1.42 3.87 -0.12
CA GLU A 18 -0.53 4.96 0.27
C GLU A 18 -0.64 5.26 1.77
N ARG A 19 -1.83 5.22 2.31
CA ARG A 19 -2.01 5.40 3.76
C ARG A 19 -1.29 4.30 4.52
N GLU A 20 -1.36 3.08 4.01
CA GLU A 20 -0.67 1.94 4.63
C GLU A 20 0.85 2.13 4.60
N VAL A 21 1.40 2.63 3.49
CA VAL A 21 2.83 2.93 3.42
C VAL A 21 3.23 3.92 4.50
N LYS A 22 2.47 5.01 4.64
CA LYS A 22 2.75 6.03 5.64
C LYS A 22 2.68 5.46 7.05
N GLN A 23 1.70 4.60 7.31
CA GLN A 23 1.54 3.95 8.60
C GLN A 23 2.75 3.09 8.94
N ARG A 24 3.22 2.30 7.99
CA ARG A 24 4.37 1.43 8.16
C ARG A 24 5.64 2.22 8.38
N MET A 25 5.83 3.31 7.63
CA MET A 25 7.01 4.16 7.78
C MET A 25 7.07 4.80 9.17
N ARG A 26 5.93 5.03 9.80
CA ARG A 26 5.87 5.59 11.14
C ARG A 26 6.06 4.52 12.23
N VAL A 27 5.49 3.34 12.03
CA VAL A 27 5.44 2.31 13.07
C VAL A 27 6.66 1.39 13.04
N TYR A 28 7.16 1.04 11.86
CA TYR A 28 8.21 0.04 11.73
C TYR A 28 9.54 0.42 12.40
N PRO A 29 9.99 1.69 12.36
CA PRO A 29 11.22 2.04 13.07
C PRO A 29 11.17 1.71 14.56
N ARG A 30 10.00 1.89 15.20
CA ARG A 30 9.82 1.54 16.59
C ARG A 30 9.93 0.04 16.81
N LEU A 31 9.29 -0.74 15.93
CA LEU A 31 9.33 -2.20 16.04
C LEU A 31 10.75 -2.73 15.86
N ILE A 32 11.52 -2.11 14.96
CA ILE A 32 12.92 -2.48 14.76
C ILE A 32 13.71 -2.21 16.04
N ARG A 33 13.54 -1.03 16.64
CA ARG A 33 14.24 -0.68 17.89
C ARG A 33 13.87 -1.63 19.03
N GLN A 34 12.63 -2.12 19.03
CA GLN A 34 12.16 -3.05 20.06
C GLN A 34 12.57 -4.49 19.80
N GLY A 35 13.24 -4.76 18.69
CA GLY A 35 13.63 -6.12 18.34
C GLY A 35 12.49 -7.00 17.86
N LYS A 36 11.35 -6.40 17.53
CA LYS A 36 10.16 -7.14 17.09
C LYS A 36 10.10 -7.31 15.57
N MET A 37 11.00 -6.65 14.84
CA MET A 37 11.03 -6.69 13.40
C MET A 37 12.45 -6.40 12.93
N THR A 38 12.90 -7.09 11.90
CA THR A 38 14.19 -6.79 11.27
C THR A 38 14.03 -5.70 10.23
N ARG A 39 15.17 -5.05 9.90
CA ARG A 39 15.16 -4.03 8.83
C ARG A 39 14.74 -4.63 7.50
N GLU A 40 15.20 -5.85 7.21
CA GLU A 40 14.85 -6.54 5.96
C GLU A 40 13.35 -6.78 5.87
N GLN A 41 12.75 -7.22 6.97
CA GLN A 41 11.29 -7.42 7.01
C GLN A 41 10.54 -6.11 6.79
N ALA A 42 10.99 -5.04 7.44
CA ALA A 42 10.37 -3.73 7.32
C ALA A 42 10.46 -3.21 5.88
N THR A 43 11.63 -3.34 5.27
CA THR A 43 11.85 -2.91 3.88
C THR A 43 10.95 -3.69 2.93
N TYR A 44 10.91 -5.01 3.08
CA TYR A 44 10.09 -5.86 2.22
C TYR A 44 8.61 -5.47 2.34
N GLN A 45 8.10 -5.37 3.55
CA GLN A 45 6.69 -5.08 3.77
C GLN A 45 6.31 -3.68 3.28
N THR A 46 7.22 -2.71 3.41
CA THR A 46 6.96 -1.35 2.92
C THR A 46 7.01 -1.31 1.40
N ASP A 47 8.01 -1.95 0.81
CA ASP A 47 8.20 -1.91 -0.65
C ASP A 47 7.08 -2.62 -1.39
N ILE A 48 6.58 -3.75 -0.86
CA ILE A 48 5.48 -4.43 -1.51
C ILE A 48 4.21 -3.56 -1.50
N MET A 49 3.99 -2.82 -0.43
CA MET A 49 2.84 -1.93 -0.36
C MET A 49 3.00 -0.74 -1.30
N ARG A 50 4.23 -0.23 -1.45
CA ARG A 50 4.51 0.82 -2.45
C ARG A 50 4.24 0.32 -3.86
N ALA A 51 4.62 -0.92 -4.14
CA ALA A 51 4.36 -1.50 -5.46
C ALA A 51 2.86 -1.62 -5.74
N ILE A 52 2.09 -2.00 -4.73
CA ILE A 52 0.63 -2.06 -4.87
C ILE A 52 0.06 -0.67 -5.15
N ALA A 53 0.52 0.34 -4.42
CA ALA A 53 0.07 1.72 -4.63
C ALA A 53 0.40 2.19 -6.04
N ARG A 54 1.60 1.87 -6.54
CA ARG A 54 2.01 2.25 -7.89
C ARG A 54 1.13 1.58 -8.94
N ASP A 55 0.83 0.31 -8.76
CA ASP A 55 0.02 -0.42 -9.74
C ASP A 55 -1.39 0.17 -9.81
N TYR A 56 -1.97 0.50 -8.68
CA TYR A 56 -3.29 1.12 -8.68
C TYR A 56 -3.25 2.56 -9.17
N PHE A 57 -2.16 3.27 -8.94
CA PHE A 57 -1.99 4.59 -9.52
C PHE A 57 -2.03 4.52 -11.06
N GLN A 58 -1.28 3.59 -11.64
CA GLN A 58 -1.25 3.42 -13.08
C GLN A 58 -2.62 3.05 -13.63
N LEU A 59 -3.34 2.17 -12.93
CA LEU A 59 -4.68 1.80 -13.32
C LEU A 59 -5.65 2.98 -13.20
N SER A 60 -5.50 3.80 -12.18
CA SER A 60 -6.36 4.97 -12.00
C SER A 60 -6.18 5.99 -13.12
N VAL A 61 -4.95 6.14 -13.60
CA VAL A 61 -4.67 7.01 -14.75
C VAL A 61 -5.37 6.49 -16.00
N LYS A 62 -5.27 5.19 -16.26
CA LYS A 62 -5.96 4.56 -17.37
C LYS A 62 -7.47 4.79 -17.30
N GLU A 63 -8.05 4.60 -16.13
CA GLU A 63 -9.49 4.76 -15.94
C GLU A 63 -9.95 6.18 -16.24
N ARG A 64 -9.13 7.17 -15.91
CA ARG A 64 -9.46 8.57 -16.17
C ARG A 64 -9.36 8.94 -17.66
N LEU A 65 -8.56 8.20 -18.41
CA LEU A 65 -8.40 8.46 -19.84
C LEU A 65 -9.50 7.81 -20.68
N LEU A 66 -10.27 6.95 -20.09
CA LEU A 66 -11.40 6.33 -20.77
C LEU A 66 -12.65 7.18 -20.59
#